data_9e20426a8b398ab6af97a8b3e5e43ad3
#
_entry.id   9e20426a8b398ab6af97a8b3e5e43ad3
#
_cell.length_a   1.000
_cell.length_b   1.000
_cell.length_c   1.000
_cell.angle_alpha   90.00
_cell.angle_beta   90.00
_cell.angle_gamma   90.00
#
_symmetry.space_group_name_H-M   'P 1'
#
loop_
_entity.id
_entity.type
_entity.pdbx_description
1 polymer ?
#
loop_
_entity_poly.entity_id
_entity_poly.type
_entity_poly.pdbx_seq_one_letter_code
_entity_poly.pdbx_strand_id
1 'polypeptide(L)'
;MLQLSFEFAGESTPVGGPGATERPQDDLDRAYARASRWSRALAERLGQPVRLVVTDNRSTMLTARPKAGRLEVRLHHMFLTAGENILEAVGDYLSDSDAAAAAVIDGFVEENRLRFVARGPAQAALRSAGEHHDLRAIADDLARRHFGGAVEVRITWGKRVQPKRRQRSLQLGTYLPEEHLIRIHPALDQPWVPGFFVEAVVFHEMLHHDMPAVVQNGRRHYHTAAFRKRERSFEYHSAAEQWQKDNLWRLLRGS
;
A
#
# COMPACT_ATOMS: atom_id res chain seq x y z
N MET A 1 -4.79 0.78 7.42
CA MET A 1 -5.73 0.04 6.57
C MET A 1 -7.11 0.21 7.18
N LEU A 2 -7.87 1.21 6.75
CA LEU A 2 -9.30 1.35 7.08
C LEU A 2 -10.04 0.50 6.05
N GLN A 3 -10.41 -0.68 6.46
CA GLN A 3 -11.29 -1.57 5.71
C GLN A 3 -12.71 -1.16 6.10
N LEU A 4 -13.39 -0.41 5.25
CA LEU A 4 -14.83 -0.17 5.39
C LEU A 4 -15.56 -1.48 5.05
N SER A 5 -15.77 -2.30 6.05
CA SER A 5 -16.78 -3.36 6.04
C SER A 5 -18.05 -2.72 6.57
N PHE A 6 -19.06 -2.57 5.72
CA PHE A 6 -20.37 -2.07 6.14
C PHE A 6 -21.13 -3.19 6.85
N GLU A 7 -21.18 -3.13 8.17
CA GLU A 7 -22.20 -3.77 9.00
C GLU A 7 -23.01 -2.67 9.67
N PHE A 8 -24.33 -2.75 9.52
CA PHE A 8 -25.29 -1.82 10.10
C PHE A 8 -25.46 -2.08 11.60
N ALA A 9 -25.35 -1.03 12.41
CA ALA A 9 -26.04 -0.96 13.72
C ALA A 9 -26.30 0.49 14.11
N GLY A 10 -27.60 0.83 14.29
CA GLY A 10 -28.08 1.66 15.39
C GLY A 10 -28.11 3.18 15.23
N GLU A 11 -29.32 3.68 15.25
CA GLU A 11 -29.80 5.06 15.33
C GLU A 11 -29.07 5.97 16.33
N SER A 12 -28.84 7.23 15.94
CA SER A 12 -28.70 8.36 16.84
C SER A 12 -29.30 9.63 16.23
N THR A 13 -30.18 10.26 16.97
CA THR A 13 -31.02 11.42 16.70
C THR A 13 -30.24 12.71 16.39
N PRO A 14 -30.79 13.65 15.58
CA PRO A 14 -30.09 14.85 15.14
C PRO A 14 -30.31 16.05 16.05
N VAL A 15 -29.27 16.85 16.24
CA VAL A 15 -29.37 18.23 16.73
C VAL A 15 -29.15 19.17 15.56
N GLY A 16 -30.13 20.02 15.29
CA GLY A 16 -30.18 20.89 14.12
C GLY A 16 -29.42 22.21 14.28
N GLY A 17 -28.98 22.74 13.12
CA GLY A 17 -28.50 24.11 12.91
C GLY A 17 -28.38 24.38 11.42
N PRO A 18 -28.70 25.58 10.87
CA PRO A 18 -28.91 25.80 9.45
C PRO A 18 -27.62 26.20 8.75
N GLY A 19 -27.26 25.42 7.77
CA GLY A 19 -26.22 25.69 6.79
C GLY A 19 -26.22 24.54 5.81
N ALA A 20 -26.48 24.79 4.51
CA ALA A 20 -26.58 23.76 3.48
C ALA A 20 -25.24 23.05 3.23
N THR A 21 -24.86 22.18 4.16
CA THR A 21 -23.86 21.15 3.99
C THR A 21 -24.61 19.87 3.65
N GLU A 22 -24.33 19.29 2.47
CA GLU A 22 -24.80 17.96 2.09
C GLU A 22 -24.59 17.02 3.29
N ARG A 23 -25.62 16.28 3.64
CA ARG A 23 -25.58 15.41 4.81
C ARG A 23 -24.58 14.28 4.57
N PRO A 24 -23.79 13.87 5.54
CA PRO A 24 -22.85 12.73 5.41
C PRO A 24 -23.52 11.45 4.89
N GLN A 25 -24.81 11.29 5.15
CA GLN A 25 -25.64 10.19 4.67
C GLN A 25 -25.80 10.20 3.14
N ASP A 26 -26.04 11.38 2.52
CA ASP A 26 -26.22 11.52 1.09
C ASP A 26 -24.95 11.18 0.31
N ASP A 27 -23.78 11.49 0.85
CA ASP A 27 -22.48 11.11 0.27
C ASP A 27 -22.22 9.61 0.36
N LEU A 28 -22.64 8.98 1.45
CA LEU A 28 -22.53 7.54 1.66
C LEU A 28 -23.43 6.77 0.68
N ASP A 29 -24.68 7.22 0.52
CA ASP A 29 -25.64 6.61 -0.40
C ASP A 29 -25.20 6.74 -1.86
N ARG A 30 -24.63 7.89 -2.24
CA ARG A 30 -24.03 8.10 -3.57
C ARG A 30 -22.83 7.19 -3.81
N ALA A 31 -21.95 7.05 -2.83
CA ALA A 31 -20.79 6.16 -2.93
C ALA A 31 -21.22 4.69 -3.06
N TYR A 32 -22.26 4.28 -2.32
CA TYR A 32 -22.82 2.94 -2.39
C TYR A 32 -23.47 2.65 -3.73
N ALA A 33 -24.26 3.60 -4.26
CA ALA A 33 -24.89 3.49 -5.58
C ALA A 33 -23.83 3.35 -6.70
N ARG A 34 -22.74 4.13 -6.63
CA ARG A 34 -21.61 4.04 -7.57
C ARG A 34 -20.90 2.69 -7.49
N ALA A 35 -20.59 2.22 -6.29
CA ALA A 35 -19.96 0.91 -6.10
C ALA A 35 -20.84 -0.24 -6.62
N SER A 36 -22.16 -0.17 -6.41
CA SER A 36 -23.13 -1.14 -6.90
C SER A 36 -23.21 -1.14 -8.43
N ARG A 37 -23.19 0.05 -9.06
CA ARG A 37 -23.13 0.20 -10.52
C ARG A 37 -21.86 -0.46 -11.09
N TRP A 38 -20.68 -0.17 -10.53
CA TRP A 38 -19.41 -0.75 -10.94
C TRP A 38 -19.42 -2.28 -10.81
N SER A 39 -19.90 -2.80 -9.68
CA SER A 39 -19.98 -4.25 -9.44
C SER A 39 -20.85 -4.95 -10.49
N ARG A 40 -22.00 -4.35 -10.85
CA ARG A 40 -22.92 -4.90 -11.86
C ARG A 40 -22.31 -4.85 -13.26
N ALA A 41 -21.79 -3.70 -13.67
CA ALA A 41 -21.19 -3.53 -14.99
C ALA A 41 -19.98 -4.46 -15.21
N LEU A 42 -19.12 -4.61 -14.19
CA LEU A 42 -18.02 -5.57 -14.26
C LEU A 42 -18.51 -7.02 -14.31
N ALA A 43 -19.59 -7.38 -13.59
CA ALA A 43 -20.14 -8.72 -13.63
C ALA A 43 -20.72 -9.06 -15.01
N GLU A 44 -21.42 -8.12 -15.65
CA GLU A 44 -21.95 -8.25 -17.01
C GLU A 44 -20.81 -8.44 -18.02
N ARG A 45 -19.77 -7.60 -17.96
CA ARG A 45 -18.64 -7.65 -18.89
C ARG A 45 -17.78 -8.89 -18.74
N LEU A 46 -17.57 -9.35 -17.51
CA LEU A 46 -16.74 -10.52 -17.19
C LEU A 46 -17.49 -11.85 -17.25
N GLY A 47 -18.82 -11.82 -17.44
CA GLY A 47 -19.65 -13.01 -17.50
C GLY A 47 -19.65 -13.85 -16.21
N GLN A 48 -19.29 -13.26 -15.07
CA GLN A 48 -19.22 -13.95 -13.78
C GLN A 48 -19.58 -13.02 -12.62
N PRO A 49 -20.06 -13.56 -11.49
CA PRO A 49 -20.38 -12.75 -10.33
C PRO A 49 -19.15 -12.00 -9.81
N VAL A 50 -19.28 -10.67 -9.63
CA VAL A 50 -18.23 -9.80 -9.11
C VAL A 50 -18.62 -9.29 -7.73
N ARG A 51 -17.70 -9.39 -6.77
CA ARG A 51 -17.77 -8.70 -5.50
C ARG A 51 -16.78 -7.53 -5.53
N LEU A 52 -17.29 -6.31 -5.60
CA LEU A 52 -16.47 -5.13 -5.49
C LEU A 52 -16.15 -4.81 -4.02
N VAL A 53 -14.89 -4.60 -3.71
CA VAL A 53 -14.40 -4.13 -2.41
C VAL A 53 -13.70 -2.80 -2.64
N VAL A 54 -14.33 -1.73 -2.18
CA VAL A 54 -13.77 -0.38 -2.25
C VAL A 54 -12.69 -0.23 -1.19
N THR A 55 -11.54 0.31 -1.57
CA THR A 55 -10.37 0.45 -0.68
C THR A 55 -9.79 1.85 -0.77
N ASP A 56 -9.02 2.22 0.25
CA ASP A 56 -8.15 3.40 0.27
C ASP A 56 -6.67 2.96 0.22
N ASN A 57 -6.39 1.90 -0.54
CA ASN A 57 -5.04 1.35 -0.64
C ASN A 57 -4.23 2.14 -1.68
N ARG A 58 -3.23 2.87 -1.23
CA ARG A 58 -2.41 3.76 -2.06
C ARG A 58 -1.30 3.06 -2.84
N SER A 59 -0.92 1.85 -2.45
CA SER A 59 0.12 1.07 -3.14
C SER A 59 -0.41 0.16 -4.25
N THR A 60 -1.68 -0.23 -4.17
CA THR A 60 -2.30 -1.12 -5.16
C THR A 60 -3.73 -0.65 -5.41
N MET A 61 -3.94 0.01 -6.55
CA MET A 61 -5.20 0.67 -6.87
C MET A 61 -6.28 -0.29 -7.36
N LEU A 62 -5.87 -1.40 -8.00
CA LEU A 62 -6.74 -2.43 -8.54
C LEU A 62 -6.12 -3.81 -8.32
N THR A 63 -6.88 -4.75 -7.77
CA THR A 63 -6.57 -6.18 -7.77
C THR A 63 -7.82 -7.00 -7.96
N ALA A 64 -7.69 -8.17 -8.58
CA ALA A 64 -8.78 -9.13 -8.69
C ALA A 64 -8.27 -10.53 -8.35
N ARG A 65 -9.11 -11.33 -7.71
CA ARG A 65 -8.81 -12.72 -7.39
C ARG A 65 -10.07 -13.55 -7.28
N PRO A 66 -10.07 -14.80 -7.73
CA PRO A 66 -11.16 -15.73 -7.50
C PRO A 66 -11.33 -15.98 -5.99
N LYS A 67 -12.57 -15.94 -5.51
CA LYS A 67 -12.90 -16.22 -4.11
C LYS A 67 -14.34 -16.70 -3.95
N ALA A 68 -14.53 -17.91 -3.44
CA ALA A 68 -15.84 -18.49 -3.15
C ALA A 68 -16.83 -18.41 -4.34
N GLY A 69 -16.39 -18.84 -5.54
CA GLY A 69 -17.24 -18.89 -6.75
C GLY A 69 -17.56 -17.53 -7.40
N ARG A 70 -16.85 -16.49 -7.04
CA ARG A 70 -16.97 -15.14 -7.62
C ARG A 70 -15.61 -14.48 -7.75
N LEU A 71 -15.53 -13.42 -8.55
CA LEU A 71 -14.33 -12.58 -8.64
C LEU A 71 -14.40 -11.47 -7.58
N GLU A 72 -13.48 -11.47 -6.61
CA GLU A 72 -13.31 -10.35 -5.67
C GLU A 72 -12.40 -9.31 -6.32
N VAL A 73 -12.97 -8.17 -6.72
CA VAL A 73 -12.26 -7.01 -7.28
C VAL A 73 -12.10 -5.99 -6.17
N ARG A 74 -10.85 -5.67 -5.81
CA ARG A 74 -10.50 -4.61 -4.87
C ARG A 74 -10.08 -3.38 -5.67
N LEU A 75 -10.81 -2.29 -5.49
CA LEU A 75 -10.69 -1.07 -6.29
C LEU A 75 -10.53 0.13 -5.34
N HIS A 76 -9.56 1.01 -5.65
CA HIS A 76 -9.43 2.26 -4.90
C HIS A 76 -10.66 3.16 -5.12
N HIS A 77 -11.12 3.87 -4.08
CA HIS A 77 -12.34 4.67 -4.13
C HIS A 77 -12.33 5.76 -5.23
N MET A 78 -11.16 6.22 -5.71
CA MET A 78 -11.03 7.19 -6.79
C MET A 78 -11.75 6.75 -8.07
N PHE A 79 -11.76 5.45 -8.36
CA PHE A 79 -12.42 4.91 -9.55
C PHE A 79 -13.93 5.09 -9.52
N LEU A 80 -14.55 5.20 -8.34
CA LEU A 80 -15.99 5.41 -8.23
C LEU A 80 -16.45 6.75 -8.84
N THR A 81 -15.54 7.69 -9.02
CA THR A 81 -15.80 8.99 -9.66
C THR A 81 -15.38 9.03 -11.13
N ALA A 82 -14.80 7.95 -11.64
CA ALA A 82 -14.33 7.84 -13.02
C ALA A 82 -15.47 7.72 -14.02
N GLY A 83 -15.19 8.11 -15.25
CA GLY A 83 -16.09 7.97 -16.39
C GLY A 83 -16.24 6.51 -16.85
N GLU A 84 -17.16 6.29 -17.78
CA GLU A 84 -17.47 4.98 -18.38
C GLU A 84 -16.23 4.36 -19.05
N ASN A 85 -15.43 5.16 -19.74
CA ASN A 85 -14.19 4.73 -20.40
C ASN A 85 -13.20 4.04 -19.45
N ILE A 86 -13.14 4.47 -18.20
CA ILE A 86 -12.27 3.85 -17.18
C ILE A 86 -12.89 2.56 -16.67
N LEU A 87 -14.21 2.49 -16.53
CA LEU A 87 -14.91 1.27 -16.17
C LEU A 87 -14.72 0.19 -17.24
N GLU A 88 -14.83 0.57 -18.51
CA GLU A 88 -14.57 -0.31 -19.66
C GLU A 88 -13.14 -0.81 -19.65
N ALA A 89 -12.15 0.09 -19.50
CA ALA A 89 -10.74 -0.28 -19.42
C ALA A 89 -10.45 -1.24 -18.25
N VAL A 90 -11.07 -1.04 -17.08
CA VAL A 90 -10.94 -1.97 -15.95
C VAL A 90 -11.52 -3.35 -16.31
N GLY A 91 -12.65 -3.38 -17.00
CA GLY A 91 -13.25 -4.63 -17.47
C GLY A 91 -12.35 -5.38 -18.45
N ASP A 92 -11.81 -4.69 -19.47
CA ASP A 92 -10.91 -5.27 -20.48
C ASP A 92 -9.60 -5.76 -19.86
N TYR A 93 -9.03 -4.99 -18.97
CA TYR A 93 -7.84 -5.41 -18.23
C TYR A 93 -8.07 -6.67 -17.40
N LEU A 94 -9.24 -6.80 -16.77
CA LEU A 94 -9.58 -7.96 -15.95
C LEU A 94 -9.97 -9.19 -16.78
N SER A 95 -10.46 -9.02 -18.03
CA SER A 95 -10.78 -10.12 -18.95
C SER A 95 -9.50 -10.71 -19.56
N ASP A 96 -8.72 -9.87 -20.22
CA ASP A 96 -7.68 -10.31 -21.16
C ASP A 96 -6.28 -9.80 -20.80
N SER A 97 -6.12 -9.09 -19.69
CA SER A 97 -4.87 -8.41 -19.32
C SER A 97 -4.40 -7.44 -20.41
N ASP A 98 -5.34 -6.77 -21.09
CA ASP A 98 -5.07 -5.87 -22.21
C ASP A 98 -4.12 -4.74 -21.81
N ALA A 99 -3.03 -4.61 -22.56
CA ALA A 99 -2.00 -3.60 -22.32
C ALA A 99 -2.50 -2.17 -22.61
N ALA A 100 -3.39 -1.98 -23.58
CA ALA A 100 -3.98 -0.68 -23.89
C ALA A 100 -4.93 -0.24 -22.76
N ALA A 101 -5.74 -1.17 -22.24
CA ALA A 101 -6.58 -0.93 -21.08
C ALA A 101 -5.75 -0.62 -19.82
N ALA A 102 -4.63 -1.32 -19.61
CA ALA A 102 -3.71 -1.03 -18.52
C ALA A 102 -3.16 0.40 -18.62
N ALA A 103 -2.76 0.86 -19.81
CA ALA A 103 -2.26 2.22 -20.03
C ALA A 103 -3.32 3.30 -19.73
N VAL A 104 -4.58 3.05 -20.08
CA VAL A 104 -5.71 3.95 -19.76
C VAL A 104 -5.92 4.05 -18.25
N ILE A 105 -5.87 2.90 -17.55
CA ILE A 105 -5.98 2.85 -16.09
C ILE A 105 -4.82 3.59 -15.42
N ASP A 106 -3.58 3.35 -15.86
CA ASP A 106 -2.39 4.00 -15.32
C ASP A 106 -2.43 5.52 -15.55
N GLY A 107 -2.88 5.99 -16.72
CA GLY A 107 -3.09 7.41 -17.01
C GLY A 107 -4.09 8.05 -16.05
N PHE A 108 -5.24 7.41 -15.85
CA PHE A 108 -6.25 7.87 -14.89
C PHE A 108 -5.72 7.94 -13.46
N VAL A 109 -4.97 6.92 -13.04
CA VAL A 109 -4.37 6.88 -11.71
C VAL A 109 -3.38 8.02 -11.54
N GLU A 110 -2.51 8.26 -12.53
CA GLU A 110 -1.51 9.34 -12.46
C GLU A 110 -2.15 10.74 -12.44
N GLU A 111 -3.15 11.00 -13.28
CA GLU A 111 -3.89 12.28 -13.30
C GLU A 111 -4.59 12.58 -11.96
N ASN A 112 -5.09 11.54 -11.30
CA ASN A 112 -5.83 11.70 -10.06
C ASN A 112 -4.94 11.58 -8.81
N ARG A 113 -3.70 11.11 -8.95
CA ARG A 113 -2.77 10.87 -7.84
C ARG A 113 -2.62 12.07 -6.91
N LEU A 114 -2.39 13.26 -7.47
CA LEU A 114 -2.20 14.49 -6.69
C LEU A 114 -3.44 14.90 -5.88
N ARG A 115 -4.65 14.61 -6.38
CA ARG A 115 -5.90 14.93 -5.67
C ARG A 115 -6.10 14.08 -4.41
N PHE A 116 -5.55 12.86 -4.39
CA PHE A 116 -5.68 11.92 -3.28
C PHE A 116 -4.50 11.97 -2.32
N VAL A 117 -3.31 12.34 -2.80
CA VAL A 117 -2.16 12.63 -1.94
C VAL A 117 -2.41 13.87 -1.08
N ALA A 118 -3.03 14.92 -1.64
CA ALA A 118 -3.35 16.15 -0.91
C ALA A 118 -4.42 15.97 0.19
N ARG A 119 -5.25 14.93 0.11
CA ARG A 119 -6.31 14.60 1.10
C ARG A 119 -5.89 13.52 2.10
N GLY A 120 -4.60 13.17 2.15
CA GLY A 120 -4.10 12.27 3.20
C GLY A 120 -4.41 12.85 4.59
N PRO A 121 -4.63 11.99 5.61
CA PRO A 121 -4.81 12.48 6.98
C PRO A 121 -3.67 13.44 7.28
N ALA A 122 -4.01 14.59 7.85
CA ALA A 122 -3.07 15.61 8.29
C ALA A 122 -1.86 14.91 8.90
N GLN A 123 -0.66 15.27 8.47
CA GLN A 123 0.62 14.63 8.78
C GLN A 123 0.62 14.06 10.20
N ALA A 124 0.24 12.79 10.34
CA ALA A 124 0.43 12.10 11.59
C ALA A 124 1.92 12.20 11.89
N ALA A 125 2.26 12.72 13.07
CA ALA A 125 3.64 12.90 13.46
C ALA A 125 4.39 11.59 13.21
N LEU A 126 5.39 11.64 12.30
CA LEU A 126 6.19 10.47 11.96
C LEU A 126 7.00 10.10 13.21
N ARG A 127 6.87 8.87 13.65
CA ARG A 127 7.64 8.34 14.77
C ARG A 127 8.80 7.53 14.24
N SER A 128 9.97 8.14 14.10
CA SER A 128 11.20 7.47 13.70
C SER A 128 11.96 6.90 14.90
N ALA A 129 11.91 7.54 16.07
CA ALA A 129 12.49 7.01 17.29
C ALA A 129 11.65 5.85 17.81
N GLY A 130 12.28 4.69 17.93
CA GLY A 130 11.75 3.49 18.59
C GLY A 130 12.19 3.39 20.05
N GLU A 131 11.94 2.23 20.66
CA GLU A 131 12.43 1.90 22.01
C GLU A 131 13.89 1.43 21.97
N HIS A 132 14.29 0.78 20.87
CA HIS A 132 15.60 0.16 20.71
C HIS A 132 16.37 0.68 19.50
N HIS A 133 15.68 1.17 18.47
CA HIS A 133 16.29 1.65 17.22
C HIS A 133 15.74 3.01 16.81
N ASP A 134 16.62 3.90 16.36
CA ASP A 134 16.24 5.18 15.75
C ASP A 134 16.36 5.07 14.23
N LEU A 135 15.21 4.96 13.56
CA LEU A 135 15.14 4.84 12.09
C LEU A 135 15.69 6.07 11.37
N ARG A 136 15.57 7.27 11.98
CA ARG A 136 16.07 8.49 11.33
C ARG A 136 17.59 8.48 11.32
N ALA A 137 18.21 8.17 12.44
CA ALA A 137 19.66 8.04 12.54
C ALA A 137 20.20 6.97 11.56
N ILE A 138 19.52 5.81 11.47
CA ILE A 138 19.86 4.75 10.53
C ILE A 138 19.77 5.23 9.08
N ALA A 139 18.65 5.87 8.70
CA ALA A 139 18.45 6.35 7.33
C ALA A 139 19.47 7.42 6.94
N ASP A 140 19.79 8.37 7.83
CA ASP A 140 20.76 9.43 7.59
C ASP A 140 22.19 8.86 7.44
N ASP A 141 22.52 7.83 8.21
CA ASP A 141 23.81 7.14 8.10
C ASP A 141 23.93 6.38 6.78
N LEU A 142 22.91 5.61 6.42
CA LEU A 142 22.83 4.90 5.13
C LEU A 142 22.88 5.84 3.94
N ALA A 143 22.17 6.98 4.01
CA ALA A 143 22.20 8.01 2.97
C ALA A 143 23.64 8.51 2.70
N ARG A 144 24.40 8.78 3.76
CA ARG A 144 25.81 9.19 3.64
C ARG A 144 26.70 8.10 3.08
N ARG A 145 26.59 6.85 3.59
CA ARG A 145 27.48 5.73 3.21
C ARG A 145 27.19 5.20 1.80
N HIS A 146 25.95 5.16 1.39
CA HIS A 146 25.53 4.41 0.19
C HIS A 146 24.87 5.25 -0.91
N PHE A 147 24.37 6.46 -0.60
CA PHE A 147 23.58 7.25 -1.54
C PHE A 147 24.14 8.67 -1.77
N GLY A 148 25.40 8.89 -1.37
CA GLY A 148 26.06 10.19 -1.55
C GLY A 148 25.42 11.36 -0.79
N GLY A 149 24.62 11.07 0.24
CA GLY A 149 23.91 12.07 1.03
C GLY A 149 22.66 12.68 0.36
N ALA A 150 22.33 12.25 -0.87
CA ALA A 150 21.30 12.88 -1.70
C ALA A 150 19.88 12.32 -1.50
N VAL A 151 19.73 11.25 -0.71
CA VAL A 151 18.41 10.60 -0.53
C VAL A 151 17.70 11.17 0.69
N GLU A 152 16.73 12.05 0.45
CA GLU A 152 15.81 12.54 1.47
C GLU A 152 14.56 11.67 1.50
N VAL A 153 14.51 10.72 2.43
CA VAL A 153 13.31 9.93 2.67
C VAL A 153 12.70 10.24 4.03
N ARG A 154 11.38 10.26 4.08
CA ARG A 154 10.65 10.24 5.34
C ARG A 154 10.61 8.80 5.85
N ILE A 155 10.80 8.60 7.15
CA ILE A 155 10.82 7.25 7.72
C ILE A 155 10.04 7.22 9.05
N THR A 156 9.32 6.13 9.27
CA THR A 156 8.52 5.95 10.48
C THR A 156 8.35 4.49 10.83
N TRP A 157 8.19 4.22 12.11
CA TRP A 157 7.66 2.94 12.57
C TRP A 157 6.19 2.78 12.16
N GLY A 158 5.82 1.58 11.74
CA GLY A 158 4.43 1.21 11.49
C GLY A 158 3.60 1.14 12.77
N LYS A 159 2.28 1.04 12.62
CA LYS A 159 1.40 0.80 13.77
C LYS A 159 1.60 -0.63 14.27
N ARG A 160 1.68 -0.82 15.58
CA ARG A 160 1.60 -2.16 16.20
C ARG A 160 0.20 -2.71 15.92
N VAL A 161 0.11 -3.77 15.13
CA VAL A 161 -1.13 -4.49 14.87
C VAL A 161 -0.99 -5.86 15.52
N GLN A 162 -1.98 -6.29 16.30
CA GLN A 162 -1.93 -7.63 16.88
C GLN A 162 -1.82 -8.69 15.79
N PRO A 163 -0.90 -9.66 15.91
CA PRO A 163 -0.71 -10.69 14.91
C PRO A 163 -1.99 -11.52 14.76
N LYS A 164 -2.47 -11.65 13.53
CA LYS A 164 -3.58 -12.58 13.23
C LYS A 164 -3.08 -14.02 13.43
N ARG A 165 -3.83 -14.82 14.17
CA ARG A 165 -3.56 -16.27 14.30
C ARG A 165 -3.29 -16.88 12.91
N ARG A 166 -2.06 -17.37 12.61
CA ARG A 166 -1.58 -17.97 11.36
C ARG A 166 -0.97 -16.98 10.31
N GLN A 167 -0.29 -15.95 10.74
CA GLN A 167 0.53 -15.18 9.81
C GLN A 167 1.74 -16.04 9.37
N ARG A 168 1.86 -16.29 8.04
CA ARG A 168 2.95 -17.09 7.46
C ARG A 168 4.07 -16.24 6.87
N SER A 169 3.86 -14.95 6.74
CA SER A 169 4.82 -13.97 6.22
C SER A 169 4.66 -12.65 6.93
N LEU A 170 5.74 -11.92 7.07
CA LEU A 170 5.76 -10.59 7.66
C LEU A 170 6.46 -9.64 6.69
N GLN A 171 5.80 -8.55 6.33
CA GLN A 171 6.41 -7.47 5.58
C GLN A 171 7.17 -6.59 6.56
N LEU A 172 8.52 -6.63 6.49
CA LEU A 172 9.39 -5.96 7.45
C LEU A 172 9.53 -4.46 7.17
N GLY A 173 9.42 -4.06 5.91
CA GLY A 173 9.43 -2.68 5.46
C GLY A 173 8.48 -2.44 4.30
N THR A 174 8.21 -1.20 3.98
CA THR A 174 7.44 -0.76 2.80
C THR A 174 7.85 0.65 2.44
N TYR A 175 8.25 0.86 1.20
CA TYR A 175 8.37 2.19 0.62
C TYR A 175 7.06 2.61 -0.03
N LEU A 176 6.61 3.83 0.25
CA LEU A 176 5.42 4.46 -0.31
C LEU A 176 5.87 5.60 -1.23
N PRO A 177 5.93 5.38 -2.56
CA PRO A 177 6.49 6.36 -3.51
C PRO A 177 5.79 7.72 -3.47
N GLU A 178 4.46 7.72 -3.36
CA GLU A 178 3.64 8.94 -3.35
C GLU A 178 3.91 9.84 -2.13
N GLU A 179 4.33 9.24 -1.03
CA GLU A 179 4.60 9.95 0.22
C GLU A 179 6.11 10.16 0.44
N HIS A 180 6.99 9.62 -0.41
CA HIS A 180 8.43 9.48 -0.16
C HIS A 180 8.69 8.94 1.25
N LEU A 181 7.87 7.96 1.69
CA LEU A 181 7.82 7.47 3.06
C LEU A 181 8.20 6.00 3.14
N ILE A 182 9.20 5.72 3.94
CA ILE A 182 9.54 4.37 4.39
C ILE A 182 8.80 4.08 5.69
N ARG A 183 8.15 2.91 5.74
CA ARG A 183 7.48 2.43 6.94
C ARG A 183 8.07 1.09 7.34
N ILE A 184 8.67 1.01 8.52
CA ILE A 184 9.31 -0.19 9.08
C ILE A 184 8.37 -0.88 10.07
N HIS A 185 8.32 -2.20 10.01
CA HIS A 185 7.44 -2.98 10.88
C HIS A 185 7.91 -2.92 12.35
N PRO A 186 7.01 -2.61 13.31
CA PRO A 186 7.40 -2.42 14.71
C PRO A 186 7.91 -3.70 15.42
N ALA A 187 7.75 -4.88 14.82
CA ALA A 187 8.38 -6.10 15.31
C ALA A 187 9.91 -6.06 15.25
N LEU A 188 10.49 -5.11 14.51
CA LEU A 188 11.94 -4.92 14.45
C LEU A 188 12.47 -4.04 15.58
N ASP A 189 11.61 -3.32 16.31
CA ASP A 189 11.98 -2.47 17.43
C ASP A 189 12.03 -3.29 18.72
N GLN A 190 12.98 -4.21 18.80
CA GLN A 190 13.15 -5.16 19.90
C GLN A 190 14.62 -5.27 20.31
N PRO A 191 14.94 -5.51 21.59
CA PRO A 191 16.33 -5.55 22.08
C PRO A 191 17.17 -6.71 21.52
N TRP A 192 16.51 -7.76 21.01
CA TRP A 192 17.15 -8.92 20.42
C TRP A 192 17.31 -8.83 18.89
N VAL A 193 16.74 -7.82 18.24
CA VAL A 193 16.90 -7.55 16.81
C VAL A 193 18.18 -6.73 16.64
N PRO A 194 19.20 -7.23 15.93
CA PRO A 194 20.45 -6.50 15.80
C PRO A 194 20.32 -5.31 14.85
N GLY A 195 21.07 -4.23 15.12
CA GLY A 195 21.04 -3.00 14.33
C GLY A 195 21.32 -3.23 12.86
N PHE A 196 22.29 -4.07 12.51
CA PHE A 196 22.63 -4.37 11.12
C PHE A 196 21.46 -4.97 10.33
N PHE A 197 20.55 -5.69 11.00
CA PHE A 197 19.37 -6.24 10.34
C PHE A 197 18.32 -5.16 10.07
N VAL A 198 18.12 -4.23 11.01
CA VAL A 198 17.25 -3.06 10.79
C VAL A 198 17.82 -2.19 9.68
N GLU A 199 19.14 -1.95 9.66
CA GLU A 199 19.84 -1.24 8.59
C GLU A 199 19.61 -1.91 7.22
N ALA A 200 19.71 -3.24 7.13
CA ALA A 200 19.48 -3.98 5.89
C ALA A 200 18.04 -3.77 5.37
N VAL A 201 17.04 -3.79 6.25
CA VAL A 201 15.65 -3.54 5.87
C VAL A 201 15.45 -2.09 5.43
N VAL A 202 16.01 -1.11 6.14
CA VAL A 202 15.94 0.31 5.77
C VAL A 202 16.65 0.54 4.44
N PHE A 203 17.84 -0.04 4.24
CA PHE A 203 18.58 0.04 2.98
C PHE A 203 17.78 -0.49 1.79
N HIS A 204 17.10 -1.64 1.95
CA HIS A 204 16.21 -2.21 0.94
C HIS A 204 15.09 -1.23 0.55
N GLU A 205 14.44 -0.62 1.52
CA GLU A 205 13.37 0.36 1.25
C GLU A 205 13.90 1.66 0.65
N MET A 206 15.11 2.10 1.01
CA MET A 206 15.78 3.23 0.37
C MET A 206 16.15 2.94 -1.08
N LEU A 207 16.50 1.70 -1.41
CA LEU A 207 16.71 1.30 -2.81
C LEU A 207 15.44 1.41 -3.65
N HIS A 208 14.26 1.17 -3.09
CA HIS A 208 12.99 1.40 -3.79
C HIS A 208 12.76 2.87 -4.13
N HIS A 209 13.28 3.80 -3.32
CA HIS A 209 13.28 5.22 -3.61
C HIS A 209 14.27 5.59 -4.72
N ASP A 210 15.50 5.09 -4.62
CA ASP A 210 16.62 5.39 -5.54
C ASP A 210 16.44 4.70 -6.90
N MET A 211 15.83 3.53 -6.92
CA MET A 211 15.65 2.66 -8.09
C MET A 211 14.16 2.37 -8.31
N PRO A 212 13.40 3.28 -8.94
CA PRO A 212 11.98 3.08 -9.15
C PRO A 212 11.69 1.86 -10.02
N ALA A 213 10.46 1.34 -9.91
CA ALA A 213 10.03 0.18 -10.68
C ALA A 213 10.17 0.39 -12.19
N VAL A 214 10.65 -0.62 -12.90
CA VAL A 214 10.68 -0.64 -14.37
C VAL A 214 9.41 -1.30 -14.87
N VAL A 215 8.72 -0.63 -15.80
CA VAL A 215 7.56 -1.22 -16.48
C VAL A 215 8.06 -2.04 -17.68
N GLN A 216 7.79 -3.34 -17.68
CA GLN A 216 8.11 -4.22 -18.77
C GLN A 216 6.91 -5.13 -19.08
N ASN A 217 6.45 -5.12 -20.33
CA ASN A 217 5.25 -5.85 -20.77
C ASN A 217 3.99 -5.53 -19.92
N GLY A 218 3.77 -4.25 -19.59
CA GLY A 218 2.64 -3.77 -18.76
C GLY A 218 2.71 -4.17 -17.28
N ARG A 219 3.83 -4.76 -16.82
CA ARG A 219 4.04 -5.16 -15.42
C ARG A 219 5.15 -4.36 -14.76
N ARG A 220 4.93 -3.92 -13.54
CA ARG A 220 5.93 -3.23 -12.73
C ARG A 220 6.87 -4.25 -12.09
N HIS A 221 8.17 -4.12 -12.37
CA HIS A 221 9.25 -4.92 -11.79
C HIS A 221 10.06 -4.07 -10.83
N TYR A 222 9.91 -4.32 -9.53
CA TYR A 222 10.62 -3.58 -8.48
C TYR A 222 12.02 -4.14 -8.25
N HIS A 223 12.16 -5.45 -8.11
CA HIS A 223 13.43 -6.12 -7.82
C HIS A 223 14.12 -6.57 -9.11
N THR A 224 14.61 -5.63 -9.91
CA THR A 224 15.36 -5.90 -11.14
C THR A 224 16.73 -6.52 -10.85
N ALA A 225 17.44 -6.99 -11.89
CA ALA A 225 18.81 -7.49 -11.73
C ALA A 225 19.74 -6.40 -11.15
N ALA A 226 19.57 -5.15 -11.59
CA ALA A 226 20.32 -4.00 -11.09
C ALA A 226 20.01 -3.73 -9.60
N PHE A 227 18.73 -3.76 -9.21
CA PHE A 227 18.30 -3.65 -7.81
C PHE A 227 18.98 -4.71 -6.94
N ARG A 228 18.85 -5.99 -7.31
CA ARG A 228 19.46 -7.10 -6.57
C ARG A 228 20.99 -7.01 -6.50
N LYS A 229 21.65 -6.50 -7.55
CA LYS A 229 23.09 -6.25 -7.53
C LYS A 229 23.44 -5.19 -6.50
N ARG A 230 22.69 -4.09 -6.47
CA ARG A 230 22.88 -3.00 -5.51
C ARG A 230 22.60 -3.43 -4.07
N GLU A 231 21.51 -4.17 -3.87
CA GLU A 231 21.15 -4.75 -2.57
C GLU A 231 22.26 -5.66 -2.02
N ARG A 232 22.81 -6.56 -2.85
CA ARG A 232 23.95 -7.41 -2.46
C ARG A 232 25.25 -6.67 -2.17
N SER A 233 25.39 -5.42 -2.59
CA SER A 233 26.56 -4.59 -2.27
C SER A 233 26.53 -4.00 -0.85
N PHE A 234 25.43 -4.17 -0.14
CA PHE A 234 25.35 -3.79 1.27
C PHE A 234 26.24 -4.72 2.13
N GLU A 235 27.06 -4.15 2.98
CA GLU A 235 28.10 -4.90 3.72
C GLU A 235 27.55 -6.01 4.62
N TYR A 236 26.35 -5.82 5.16
CA TYR A 236 25.69 -6.82 6.02
C TYR A 236 24.65 -7.67 5.28
N HIS A 237 24.56 -7.61 3.94
CA HIS A 237 23.53 -8.32 3.18
C HIS A 237 23.45 -9.81 3.54
N SER A 238 24.58 -10.54 3.45
CA SER A 238 24.60 -11.97 3.73
C SER A 238 24.30 -12.30 5.20
N ALA A 239 24.81 -11.46 6.12
CA ALA A 239 24.51 -11.61 7.56
C ALA A 239 23.02 -11.37 7.84
N ALA A 240 22.41 -10.39 7.20
CA ALA A 240 20.99 -10.08 7.34
C ALA A 240 20.10 -11.20 6.79
N GLU A 241 20.43 -11.75 5.60
CA GLU A 241 19.73 -12.91 5.05
C GLU A 241 19.78 -14.13 5.98
N GLN A 242 20.96 -14.42 6.54
CA GLN A 242 21.12 -15.54 7.45
C GLN A 242 20.34 -15.30 8.74
N TRP A 243 20.47 -14.12 9.34
CA TRP A 243 19.76 -13.77 10.55
C TRP A 243 18.24 -13.85 10.36
N GLN A 244 17.73 -13.39 9.22
CA GLN A 244 16.30 -13.47 8.89
C GLN A 244 15.82 -14.92 8.83
N LYS A 245 16.56 -15.82 8.16
CA LYS A 245 16.22 -17.24 8.08
C LYS A 245 16.11 -17.87 9.47
N ASP A 246 17.03 -17.54 10.36
CA ASP A 246 17.12 -18.13 11.69
C ASP A 246 16.06 -17.57 12.66
N ASN A 247 15.61 -16.31 12.44
CA ASN A 247 14.76 -15.58 13.39
C ASN A 247 13.36 -15.23 12.88
N LEU A 248 13.01 -15.50 11.63
CA LEU A 248 11.70 -15.16 11.05
C LEU A 248 10.54 -15.73 11.87
N TRP A 249 10.67 -16.94 12.35
CA TRP A 249 9.66 -17.59 13.17
C TRP A 249 9.37 -16.83 14.47
N ARG A 250 10.39 -16.19 15.05
CA ARG A 250 10.28 -15.37 16.27
C ARG A 250 9.58 -14.03 15.97
N LEU A 251 9.94 -13.38 14.85
CA LEU A 251 9.27 -12.16 14.39
C LEU A 251 7.77 -12.38 14.10
N LEU A 252 7.41 -13.55 13.54
CA LEU A 252 6.03 -13.90 13.24
C LEU A 252 5.15 -14.15 14.48
N ARG A 253 5.74 -14.53 15.59
CA ARG A 253 5.01 -14.83 16.84
C ARG A 253 4.69 -13.59 17.67
N GLY A 254 5.27 -12.43 17.35
CA GLY A 254 5.06 -11.19 18.08
C GLY A 254 5.50 -11.37 19.54
N SER A 255 6.76 -11.37 19.78
CA SER A 255 7.33 -11.37 21.13
C SER A 255 7.14 -10.02 21.79
#